data_f485ea2e6a5339d94f189e5f22b24701
#
_entry.id   f485ea2e6a5339d94f189e5f22b24701
#
_cell.length_a   1.000
_cell.length_b   1.000
_cell.length_c   1.000
_cell.angle_alpha   90.00
_cell.angle_beta   90.00
_cell.angle_gamma   90.00
#
_symmetry.space_group_name_H-M   'P 1'
#
loop_
_entity.id
_entity.type
_entity.pdbx_description
1 polymer ?
#
loop_
_entity_poly.entity_id
_entity_poly.type
_entity_poly.pdbx_seq_one_letter_code
_entity_poly.pdbx_strand_id
1 'polypeptide(L)'
;MSEIAVLIIVALGGLVAFDALRAREAATLAAREACGAQGLQFLDDTVQGARTRFGRDAEGLLRLRRTFSFEFSDDGVHRRAGHVVLLGARLESLQLDPYRIA
;
A
#
# COMPACT_ATOMS: atom_id res chain seq x y z
N MET A 1 -0.98 28.25 25.62
CA MET A 1 -1.94 27.43 24.86
C MET A 1 -1.35 26.90 23.56
N SER A 2 -0.68 27.74 22.83
CA SER A 2 -0.14 27.38 21.52
C SER A 2 0.92 26.29 21.56
N GLU A 3 1.78 26.24 22.59
CA GLU A 3 2.87 25.29 22.64
C GLU A 3 2.39 23.85 22.79
N ILE A 4 1.42 23.62 23.68
CA ILE A 4 0.85 22.29 23.86
C ILE A 4 0.06 21.89 22.60
N ALA A 5 -0.69 22.81 22.02
CA ALA A 5 -1.43 22.56 20.78
C ALA A 5 -0.50 22.20 19.64
N VAL A 6 0.62 22.91 19.50
CA VAL A 6 1.62 22.63 18.48
C VAL A 6 2.24 21.26 18.69
N LEU A 7 2.60 20.91 19.93
CA LEU A 7 3.17 19.60 20.22
C LEU A 7 2.20 18.47 19.91
N ILE A 8 0.92 18.65 20.21
CA ILE A 8 -0.11 17.65 19.89
C ILE A 8 -0.24 17.49 18.37
N ILE A 9 -0.27 18.59 17.64
CA ILE A 9 -0.38 18.57 16.18
C ILE A 9 0.82 17.86 15.56
N VAL A 10 2.02 18.17 16.04
CA VAL A 10 3.26 17.54 15.54
C VAL A 10 3.24 16.05 15.84
N ALA A 11 2.83 15.66 17.06
CA ALA A 11 2.77 14.26 17.45
C ALA A 11 1.76 13.49 16.59
N LEU A 12 0.58 14.06 16.36
CA LEU A 12 -0.45 13.44 15.50
C LEU A 12 0.03 13.33 14.07
N GLY A 13 0.65 14.38 13.55
CA GLY A 13 1.22 14.36 12.20
C GLY A 13 2.29 13.30 12.04
N GLY A 14 3.17 13.16 13.04
CA GLY A 14 4.19 12.13 13.07
C GLY A 14 3.61 10.72 13.08
N LEU A 15 2.56 10.49 13.87
CA LEU A 15 1.90 9.19 13.92
C LEU A 15 1.24 8.84 12.59
N VAL A 16 0.58 9.80 11.94
CA VAL A 16 -0.04 9.59 10.64
C VAL A 16 1.02 9.28 9.58
N ALA A 17 2.12 10.03 9.58
CA ALA A 17 3.21 9.82 8.64
C ALA A 17 3.85 8.43 8.84
N PHE A 18 4.08 8.04 10.10
CA PHE A 18 4.64 6.73 10.41
C PHE A 18 3.71 5.60 9.95
N ASP A 19 2.41 5.75 10.19
CA ASP A 19 1.43 4.78 9.76
C ASP A 19 1.38 4.66 8.23
N ALA A 20 1.49 5.79 7.53
CA ALA A 20 1.53 5.80 6.06
C ALA A 20 2.76 5.08 5.52
N LEU A 21 3.92 5.29 6.15
CA LEU A 21 5.15 4.59 5.75
C LEU A 21 5.06 3.10 5.99
N ARG A 22 4.50 2.69 7.12
CA ARG A 22 4.29 1.27 7.41
C ARG A 22 3.36 0.62 6.40
N ALA A 23 2.28 1.30 6.04
CA ALA A 23 1.35 0.81 5.04
C ALA A 23 2.03 0.64 3.69
N ARG A 24 2.85 1.62 3.29
CA ARG A 24 3.60 1.54 2.03
C ARG A 24 4.58 0.38 2.02
N GLU A 25 5.30 0.18 3.11
CA GLU A 25 6.22 -0.95 3.23
C GLU A 25 5.49 -2.29 3.13
N ALA A 26 4.35 -2.41 3.81
CA ALA A 26 3.54 -3.62 3.76
C ALA A 26 3.02 -3.87 2.34
N ALA A 27 2.59 -2.81 1.65
CA ALA A 27 2.14 -2.91 0.27
C ALA A 27 3.26 -3.37 -0.66
N THR A 28 4.44 -2.79 -0.50
CA THR A 28 5.61 -3.14 -1.32
C THR A 28 6.01 -4.60 -1.11
N LEU A 29 6.05 -5.06 0.13
CA LEU A 29 6.38 -6.45 0.43
C LEU A 29 5.34 -7.40 -0.15
N ALA A 30 4.06 -7.09 0.00
CA ALA A 30 3.00 -7.94 -0.52
C ALA A 30 3.06 -8.04 -2.05
N ALA A 31 3.28 -6.90 -2.71
CA ALA A 31 3.40 -6.86 -4.17
C ALA A 31 4.63 -7.65 -4.65
N ARG A 32 5.75 -7.48 -3.96
CA ARG A 32 6.98 -8.19 -4.32
C ARG A 32 6.82 -9.70 -4.17
N GLU A 33 6.21 -10.14 -3.09
CA GLU A 33 5.96 -11.56 -2.85
C GLU A 33 5.00 -12.14 -3.88
N ALA A 34 3.94 -11.42 -4.20
CA ALA A 34 2.96 -11.88 -5.19
C ALA A 34 3.58 -12.00 -6.57
N CYS A 35 4.36 -11.01 -6.98
CA CYS A 35 5.06 -11.05 -8.27
C CYS A 35 6.10 -12.15 -8.31
N GLY A 36 6.87 -12.31 -7.23
CA GLY A 36 7.88 -13.36 -7.14
C GLY A 36 7.29 -14.75 -7.22
N ALA A 37 6.14 -14.98 -6.59
CA ALA A 37 5.47 -16.27 -6.61
C ALA A 37 5.01 -16.67 -8.02
N GLN A 38 4.77 -15.69 -8.90
CA GLN A 38 4.31 -15.93 -10.27
C GLN A 38 5.42 -15.73 -11.32
N GLY A 39 6.64 -15.49 -10.87
CA GLY A 39 7.76 -15.25 -11.79
C GLY A 39 7.69 -13.92 -12.51
N LEU A 40 7.01 -12.94 -11.94
CA LEU A 40 6.87 -11.61 -12.52
C LEU A 40 7.92 -10.66 -11.96
N GLN A 41 8.33 -9.70 -12.77
CA GLN A 41 9.26 -8.65 -12.34
C GLN A 41 8.47 -7.52 -11.68
N PHE A 42 8.72 -7.31 -10.39
CA PHE A 42 8.13 -6.22 -9.65
C PHE A 42 8.96 -4.94 -9.81
N LEU A 43 8.28 -3.84 -10.12
CA LEU A 43 8.92 -2.53 -10.28
C LEU A 43 8.64 -1.69 -9.03
N ASP A 44 9.48 -1.83 -8.03
CA ASP A 44 9.22 -1.28 -6.69
C ASP A 44 9.25 0.25 -6.64
N ASP A 45 9.91 0.91 -7.57
CA ASP A 45 9.91 2.37 -7.67
C ASP A 45 8.58 2.93 -8.23
N THR A 46 7.67 2.07 -8.67
CA THR A 46 6.36 2.47 -9.20
C THR A 46 5.25 2.43 -8.15
N VAL A 47 5.53 2.00 -6.93
CA VAL A 47 4.52 1.93 -5.87
C VAL A 47 4.09 3.33 -5.47
N GLN A 48 2.78 3.59 -5.57
CA GLN A 48 2.23 4.90 -5.21
C GLN A 48 0.84 4.75 -4.62
N GLY A 49 0.49 5.68 -3.72
CA GLY A 49 -0.83 5.72 -3.13
C GLY A 49 -1.87 6.17 -4.14
N ALA A 50 -2.95 5.41 -4.28
CA ALA A 50 -4.02 5.70 -5.21
C ALA A 50 -5.27 6.22 -4.50
N ARG A 51 -5.59 5.68 -3.32
CA ARG A 51 -6.82 6.04 -2.62
C ARG A 51 -6.68 5.78 -1.12
N THR A 52 -7.31 6.63 -0.31
CA THR A 52 -7.38 6.46 1.13
C THR A 52 -8.83 6.61 1.58
N ARG A 53 -9.33 5.66 2.35
CA ARG A 53 -10.68 5.69 2.91
C ARG A 53 -10.63 5.19 4.34
N PHE A 54 -11.69 5.48 5.10
CA PHE A 54 -11.89 4.87 6.41
C PHE A 54 -12.57 3.51 6.25
N GLY A 55 -12.19 2.57 7.09
CA GLY A 55 -12.82 1.26 7.16
C GLY A 55 -12.70 0.71 8.57
N ARG A 56 -13.42 -0.37 8.84
CA ARG A 56 -13.35 -1.04 10.13
C ARG A 56 -12.68 -2.39 9.98
N ASP A 57 -11.84 -2.73 10.95
CA ASP A 57 -11.18 -4.02 10.96
C ASP A 57 -12.09 -5.10 11.57
N ALA A 58 -11.58 -6.31 11.74
CA ALA A 58 -12.34 -7.43 12.25
C ALA A 58 -12.84 -7.19 13.69
N GLU A 59 -12.14 -6.36 14.46
CA GLU A 59 -12.52 -6.00 15.82
C GLU A 59 -13.44 -4.78 15.85
N GLY A 60 -13.84 -4.23 14.70
CA GLY A 60 -14.70 -3.07 14.62
C GLY A 60 -14.01 -1.74 14.82
N LEU A 61 -12.68 -1.74 14.92
CA LEU A 61 -11.91 -0.52 15.09
C LEU A 61 -11.75 0.23 13.77
N LEU A 62 -11.83 1.55 13.85
CA LEU A 62 -11.67 2.41 12.68
C LEU A 62 -10.21 2.43 12.24
N ARG A 63 -9.98 2.11 10.98
CA ARG A 63 -8.65 2.10 10.36
C ARG A 63 -8.70 2.85 9.05
N LEU A 64 -7.52 3.19 8.53
CA LEU A 64 -7.42 3.75 7.19
C LEU A 64 -7.24 2.61 6.18
N ARG A 65 -8.15 2.57 5.20
CA ARG A 65 -8.03 1.65 4.08
C ARG A 65 -7.31 2.39 2.96
N ARG A 66 -6.10 1.94 2.65
CA ARG A 66 -5.27 2.55 1.62
C ARG A 66 -5.10 1.62 0.45
N THR A 67 -5.30 2.15 -0.75
CA THR A 67 -5.03 1.42 -1.99
C THR A 67 -3.74 1.97 -2.58
N PHE A 68 -2.82 1.06 -2.89
CA PHE A 68 -1.59 1.40 -3.59
C PHE A 68 -1.61 0.76 -4.96
N SER A 69 -1.08 1.48 -5.94
CA SER A 69 -0.89 0.93 -7.27
C SER A 69 0.61 0.73 -7.52
N PHE A 70 0.93 -0.23 -8.34
CA PHE A 70 2.31 -0.50 -8.74
C PHE A 70 2.32 -1.07 -10.14
N GLU A 71 3.51 -1.16 -10.72
CA GLU A 71 3.67 -1.77 -12.03
C GLU A 71 4.52 -3.03 -11.91
N PHE A 72 4.23 -3.99 -12.77
CA PHE A 72 5.02 -5.21 -12.90
C PHE A 72 5.14 -5.58 -14.37
N SER A 73 6.03 -6.50 -14.67
CA SER A 73 6.25 -6.97 -16.03
C SER A 73 6.35 -8.49 -16.04
N ASP A 74 5.74 -9.09 -17.04
CA ASP A 74 5.84 -10.53 -17.30
C ASP A 74 6.95 -10.89 -18.30
N ASP A 75 7.37 -9.93 -19.11
CA ASP A 75 8.37 -10.14 -20.15
C ASP A 75 9.59 -9.22 -20.05
N GLY A 76 9.60 -8.30 -19.07
CA GLY A 76 10.65 -7.31 -18.89
C GLY A 76 10.54 -6.10 -19.79
N VAL A 77 9.55 -6.05 -20.68
CA VAL A 77 9.35 -4.96 -21.64
C VAL A 77 8.02 -4.26 -21.44
N HIS A 78 6.94 -5.00 -21.36
CA HIS A 78 5.61 -4.45 -21.20
C HIS A 78 5.26 -4.30 -19.73
N ARG A 79 4.65 -3.18 -19.36
CA ARG A 79 4.27 -2.90 -18.01
C ARG A 79 2.78 -3.11 -17.79
N ARG A 80 2.44 -3.68 -16.66
CA ARG A 80 1.07 -3.92 -16.27
C ARG A 80 0.86 -3.38 -14.86
N ALA A 81 -0.38 -3.06 -14.53
CA ALA A 81 -0.71 -2.47 -13.24
C ALA A 81 -1.19 -3.54 -12.26
N GLY A 82 -0.83 -3.33 -11.01
CA GLY A 82 -1.37 -4.12 -9.91
C GLY A 82 -1.86 -3.18 -8.82
N HIS A 83 -2.71 -3.68 -7.95
CA HIS A 83 -3.28 -2.91 -6.85
C HIS A 83 -3.22 -3.71 -5.56
N VAL A 84 -2.86 -3.03 -4.48
CA VAL A 84 -2.82 -3.60 -3.13
C VAL A 84 -3.70 -2.75 -2.24
N VAL A 85 -4.60 -3.39 -1.51
CA VAL A 85 -5.43 -2.71 -0.53
C VAL A 85 -5.03 -3.17 0.86
N LEU A 86 -4.73 -2.21 1.72
CA LEU A 86 -4.37 -2.45 3.11
C LEU A 86 -5.39 -1.79 4.02
N LEU A 87 -5.76 -2.49 5.08
CA LEU A 87 -6.53 -1.93 6.17
C LEU A 87 -5.59 -1.79 7.37
N GLY A 88 -5.22 -0.53 7.69
CA GLY A 88 -4.09 -0.28 8.56
C GLY A 88 -2.82 -0.80 7.92
N ALA A 89 -2.12 -1.73 8.57
CA ALA A 89 -0.93 -2.38 8.02
C ALA A 89 -1.20 -3.81 7.57
N ARG A 90 -2.47 -4.24 7.57
CA ARG A 90 -2.86 -5.60 7.22
C ARG A 90 -3.31 -5.67 5.76
N LEU A 91 -2.78 -6.63 5.02
CA LEU A 91 -3.19 -6.85 3.64
C LEU A 91 -4.64 -7.31 3.57
N GLU A 92 -5.45 -6.58 2.82
CA GLU A 92 -6.87 -6.92 2.61
C GLU A 92 -7.07 -7.61 1.27
N SER A 93 -6.46 -7.07 0.21
CA SER A 93 -6.52 -7.69 -1.11
C SER A 93 -5.34 -7.27 -1.97
N LEU A 94 -5.02 -8.09 -2.95
CA LEU A 94 -4.00 -7.80 -3.93
C LEU A 94 -4.48 -8.33 -5.28
N GLN A 95 -4.47 -7.47 -6.28
CA GLN A 95 -4.91 -7.80 -7.62
C GLN A 95 -3.82 -7.44 -8.63
N LEU A 96 -3.57 -8.35 -9.55
CA LEU A 96 -2.69 -8.10 -10.68
C LEU A 96 -3.57 -8.04 -11.93
N ASP A 97 -3.37 -7.02 -12.76
CA ASP A 97 -4.05 -6.95 -14.04
C ASP A 97 -3.70 -8.21 -14.86
N PRO A 98 -4.64 -8.71 -15.65
CA PRO A 98 -4.37 -9.90 -16.46
C PRO A 98 -3.14 -9.71 -17.33
N TYR A 99 -2.21 -10.64 -17.26
CA TYR A 99 -1.05 -10.65 -18.12
C TYR A 99 -1.15 -11.83 -19.07
N ARG A 100 -0.56 -11.64 -20.23
CA ARG A 100 -0.66 -12.63 -21.29
C ARG A 100 0.36 -13.73 -21.07
N ILE A 101 -0.14 -14.95 -20.96
CA ILE A 101 0.71 -16.14 -20.99
C ILE A 101 0.73 -16.57 -22.46
N ALA A 102 1.80 -16.24 -23.09
CA ALA A 102 1.91 -16.56 -24.52
C ALA A 102 2.32 -18.00 -24.73
#